data_423bc61f3a84ff31290082d3889e5e18
#
_entry.id   423bc61f3a84ff31290082d3889e5e18
#
_cell.length_a   1.000
_cell.length_b   1.000
_cell.length_c   1.000
_cell.angle_alpha   90.00
_cell.angle_beta   90.00
_cell.angle_gamma   90.00
#
_symmetry.space_group_name_H-M   'P 1'
#
loop_
_entity.id
_entity.type
_entity.pdbx_description
1 polymer ?
#
loop_
_entity_poly.entity_id
_entity_poly.type
_entity_poly.pdbx_seq_one_letter_code
_entity_poly.pdbx_strand_id
1 'polypeptide(L)'
;MENLIEVKSPIFSRNSLICLGIIGLAAFIIRFFYFPDGIPLTFDAGGIFWYANDLSVSGSFPTNVNMPNNGWPTFLSIFFSFFDSSNYLDYNNLQRYVTITISVITIIPVFILCRKFCSSSLSLLGTVFFVFQPRIVENSLLGISEPLFILLVLSCLVLFLQNNWKLKYVSFAFLALACLVRYEGIILIIPLSFLLLFKNRKDRTVIPKFLICISIFLLVLLPMLFVRIDTLGYDGIFSHTAHNLEVYASGEQMVRSEAGFSLIKSTALAVFPIFFIFLPLGIFGFFRNRNFDKYVVLSFLVFLSLPIIYAAVREISDPRYFLALFPIFSLFSIYTVKELTNRFGNDKLIPIIIVIAVLSLSIVYLDYTKPDHQHELEAYQLGLEVHKRTSVINTYPPEIKYVHNKDSIFWNIGTFPILQAETEPKVKSIRTFDYATCLKERELDKGSAYLSGCIKYEYASLNEFVNDGKKQGLTHIVVDKNPNRPEFLKDVFRDEEKFPYLIKIYDSSEHGYEYHLKIFTIDYEKFESIIQFN
;
A
#
# COMPACT_ATOMS: atom_id res chain seq x y z
N MET A 1 -35.66 -17.33 -32.11
CA MET A 1 -36.24 -17.56 -30.77
C MET A 1 -35.70 -18.89 -30.25
N GLU A 2 -34.54 -18.87 -29.65
CA GLU A 2 -34.01 -20.00 -28.91
C GLU A 2 -34.24 -19.73 -27.43
N ASN A 3 -35.22 -20.48 -26.88
CA ASN A 3 -35.44 -20.60 -25.45
C ASN A 3 -34.22 -21.31 -24.85
N LEU A 4 -33.20 -20.55 -24.47
CA LEU A 4 -32.14 -21.02 -23.58
C LEU A 4 -32.79 -21.25 -22.21
N ILE A 5 -33.16 -22.46 -21.92
CA ILE A 5 -33.45 -22.98 -20.58
C ILE A 5 -32.13 -22.76 -19.82
N GLU A 6 -32.07 -21.67 -19.05
CA GLU A 6 -31.01 -21.41 -18.07
C GLU A 6 -31.08 -22.50 -16.98
N VAL A 7 -30.44 -23.63 -17.24
CA VAL A 7 -30.14 -24.60 -16.19
C VAL A 7 -29.19 -23.86 -15.25
N LYS A 8 -29.72 -23.38 -14.14
CA LYS A 8 -28.91 -22.80 -13.04
C LYS A 8 -28.03 -23.90 -12.45
N SER A 9 -26.95 -24.25 -13.16
CA SER A 9 -25.92 -25.07 -12.57
C SER A 9 -25.35 -24.34 -11.36
N PRO A 10 -25.05 -25.03 -10.26
CA PRO A 10 -24.50 -24.41 -9.07
C PRO A 10 -23.23 -23.62 -9.43
N ILE A 11 -23.04 -22.47 -8.80
CA ILE A 11 -21.86 -21.60 -9.03
C ILE A 11 -20.58 -22.42 -8.88
N PHE A 12 -20.53 -23.25 -7.87
CA PHE A 12 -19.43 -24.16 -7.59
C PHE A 12 -19.81 -25.61 -7.85
N SER A 13 -19.14 -26.26 -8.79
CA SER A 13 -19.13 -27.71 -8.91
C SER A 13 -17.98 -28.30 -8.09
N ARG A 14 -18.02 -29.58 -7.73
CA ARG A 14 -16.93 -30.26 -7.02
C ARG A 14 -15.61 -30.11 -7.76
N ASN A 15 -15.62 -30.26 -9.08
CA ASN A 15 -14.43 -30.13 -9.90
C ASN A 15 -13.89 -28.70 -9.91
N SER A 16 -14.78 -27.69 -9.94
CA SER A 16 -14.35 -26.29 -9.88
C SER A 16 -13.68 -25.95 -8.55
N LEU A 17 -14.20 -26.48 -7.43
CA LEU A 17 -13.58 -26.28 -6.11
C LEU A 17 -12.20 -26.94 -6.02
N ILE A 18 -12.04 -28.17 -6.53
CA ILE A 18 -10.73 -28.83 -6.60
C ILE A 18 -9.74 -28.02 -7.44
N CYS A 19 -10.15 -27.55 -8.63
CA CYS A 19 -9.30 -26.75 -9.48
C CYS A 19 -8.93 -25.40 -8.82
N LEU A 20 -9.87 -24.74 -8.15
CA LEU A 20 -9.59 -23.51 -7.38
C LEU A 20 -8.59 -23.79 -6.25
N GLY A 21 -8.72 -24.91 -5.56
CA GLY A 21 -7.74 -25.33 -4.54
C GLY A 21 -6.34 -25.52 -5.11
N ILE A 22 -6.23 -26.18 -6.28
CA ILE A 22 -4.94 -26.37 -6.97
C ILE A 22 -4.35 -25.03 -7.42
N ILE A 23 -5.17 -24.14 -8.01
CA ILE A 23 -4.75 -22.80 -8.44
C ILE A 23 -4.28 -22.00 -7.21
N GLY A 24 -5.03 -22.04 -6.11
CA GLY A 24 -4.65 -21.35 -4.87
C GLY A 24 -3.34 -21.87 -4.28
N LEU A 25 -3.15 -23.19 -4.23
CA LEU A 25 -1.91 -23.79 -3.77
C LEU A 25 -0.71 -23.39 -4.64
N ALA A 26 -0.85 -23.47 -5.95
CA ALA A 26 0.20 -23.03 -6.88
C ALA A 26 0.51 -21.53 -6.72
N ALA A 27 -0.52 -20.70 -6.48
CA ALA A 27 -0.35 -19.27 -6.21
C ALA A 27 0.41 -19.00 -4.91
N PHE A 28 0.18 -19.78 -3.85
CA PHE A 28 0.98 -19.73 -2.62
C PHE A 28 2.42 -20.13 -2.88
N ILE A 29 2.65 -21.27 -3.56
CA ILE A 29 4.01 -21.78 -3.85
C ILE A 29 4.84 -20.72 -4.57
N ILE A 30 4.30 -20.06 -5.60
CA ILE A 30 5.02 -19.00 -6.32
C ILE A 30 5.34 -17.84 -5.38
N ARG A 31 4.40 -17.38 -4.55
CA ARG A 31 4.64 -16.27 -3.62
C ARG A 31 5.67 -16.61 -2.54
N PHE A 32 5.68 -17.84 -2.04
CA PHE A 32 6.71 -18.31 -1.10
C PHE A 32 8.08 -18.44 -1.75
N PHE A 33 8.15 -18.80 -3.04
CA PHE A 33 9.42 -18.85 -3.77
C PHE A 33 10.07 -17.46 -3.92
N TYR A 34 9.26 -16.43 -4.14
CA TYR A 34 9.72 -15.03 -4.24
C TYR A 34 9.61 -14.26 -2.92
N PHE A 35 9.35 -14.94 -1.81
CA PHE A 35 9.16 -14.28 -0.52
C PHE A 35 10.47 -13.60 -0.06
N PRO A 36 10.44 -12.29 0.29
CA PRO A 36 11.62 -11.57 0.74
C PRO A 36 11.89 -11.83 2.23
N ASP A 37 12.31 -13.06 2.56
CA ASP A 37 12.61 -13.45 3.93
C ASP A 37 13.80 -12.68 4.49
N GLY A 38 13.70 -12.26 5.75
CA GLY A 38 14.77 -11.49 6.40
C GLY A 38 14.91 -10.04 5.91
N ILE A 39 14.02 -9.58 5.00
CA ILE A 39 14.04 -8.20 4.50
C ILE A 39 13.05 -7.36 5.28
N PRO A 40 13.44 -6.19 5.84
CA PRO A 40 12.50 -5.30 6.53
C PRO A 40 11.44 -4.72 5.58
N LEU A 41 10.32 -4.31 6.13
CA LEU A 41 9.33 -3.53 5.41
C LEU A 41 9.83 -2.10 5.19
N THR A 42 9.54 -1.53 4.02
CA THR A 42 9.99 -0.20 3.63
C THR A 42 8.82 0.71 3.24
N PHE A 43 9.05 2.01 3.18
CA PHE A 43 8.09 3.04 2.73
C PHE A 43 6.69 2.87 3.36
N ASP A 44 5.66 2.80 2.52
CA ASP A 44 4.25 2.69 2.93
C ASP A 44 4.02 1.49 3.87
N ALA A 45 4.65 0.35 3.58
CA ALA A 45 4.50 -0.86 4.37
C ALA A 45 5.07 -0.70 5.79
N GLY A 46 6.20 0.02 5.94
CA GLY A 46 6.79 0.35 7.23
C GLY A 46 5.89 1.30 8.03
N GLY A 47 5.33 2.33 7.40
CA GLY A 47 4.37 3.24 8.05
C GLY A 47 3.10 2.50 8.53
N ILE A 48 2.58 1.61 7.70
CA ILE A 48 1.43 0.74 8.03
C ILE A 48 1.78 -0.17 9.22
N PHE A 49 2.96 -0.79 9.19
CA PHE A 49 3.46 -1.63 10.28
C PHE A 49 3.40 -0.91 11.63
N TRP A 50 4.00 0.30 11.68
CA TRP A 50 4.07 1.05 12.94
C TRP A 50 2.71 1.48 13.44
N TYR A 51 1.82 1.90 12.57
CA TYR A 51 0.46 2.22 12.95
C TYR A 51 -0.27 0.99 13.53
N ALA A 52 -0.15 -0.16 12.87
CA ALA A 52 -0.77 -1.41 13.32
C ALA A 52 -0.18 -1.90 14.66
N ASN A 53 1.14 -1.79 14.82
CA ASN A 53 1.83 -2.14 16.05
C ASN A 53 1.39 -1.25 17.22
N ASP A 54 1.42 0.06 17.04
CA ASP A 54 0.98 1.02 18.07
C ASP A 54 -0.47 0.75 18.50
N LEU A 55 -1.35 0.51 17.54
CA LEU A 55 -2.75 0.18 17.80
C LEU A 55 -2.88 -1.17 18.55
N SER A 56 -2.10 -2.18 18.19
CA SER A 56 -2.14 -3.50 18.82
C SER A 56 -1.69 -3.48 20.28
N VAL A 57 -0.75 -2.60 20.61
CA VAL A 57 -0.16 -2.46 21.97
C VAL A 57 -1.01 -1.54 22.83
N SER A 58 -1.39 -0.36 22.31
CA SER A 58 -2.09 0.66 23.09
C SER A 58 -3.60 0.45 23.17
N GLY A 59 -4.18 -0.33 22.24
CA GLY A 59 -5.64 -0.45 22.07
C GLY A 59 -6.33 0.85 21.63
N SER A 60 -5.58 1.88 21.28
CA SER A 60 -6.07 3.19 20.87
C SER A 60 -5.41 3.63 19.57
N PHE A 61 -6.13 4.43 18.76
CA PHE A 61 -5.57 4.94 17.51
C PHE A 61 -4.38 5.89 17.78
N PRO A 62 -3.27 5.73 17.04
CA PRO A 62 -2.12 6.63 17.16
C PRO A 62 -2.51 8.07 16.82
N THR A 63 -2.23 9.00 17.72
CA THR A 63 -2.55 10.43 17.56
C THR A 63 -1.48 11.20 16.80
N ASN A 64 -0.28 10.64 16.70
CA ASN A 64 0.91 11.31 16.16
C ASN A 64 1.17 10.95 14.69
N VAL A 65 0.28 10.19 14.05
CA VAL A 65 0.48 9.68 12.70
C VAL A 65 -0.72 9.99 11.83
N ASN A 66 -0.51 10.84 10.85
CA ASN A 66 -1.51 11.05 9.82
C ASN A 66 -1.46 9.92 8.78
N MET A 67 -2.36 8.95 8.95
CA MET A 67 -2.55 7.90 7.97
C MET A 67 -3.98 7.99 7.42
N PRO A 68 -4.18 8.53 6.21
CA PRO A 68 -5.52 8.72 5.65
C PRO A 68 -6.26 7.38 5.47
N ASN A 69 -5.55 6.32 5.11
CA ASN A 69 -6.09 4.98 4.86
C ASN A 69 -5.81 4.03 6.03
N ASN A 70 -6.44 4.26 7.18
CA ASN A 70 -6.14 3.49 8.40
C ASN A 70 -6.90 2.15 8.52
N GLY A 71 -7.80 1.81 7.60
CA GLY A 71 -8.54 0.54 7.64
C GLY A 71 -7.64 -0.69 7.51
N TRP A 72 -6.60 -0.63 6.66
CA TRP A 72 -5.65 -1.72 6.53
C TRP A 72 -4.80 -1.93 7.79
N PRO A 73 -4.10 -0.93 8.35
CA PRO A 73 -3.37 -1.14 9.59
C PRO A 73 -4.27 -1.50 10.78
N THR A 74 -5.52 -1.02 10.82
CA THR A 74 -6.50 -1.46 11.84
C THR A 74 -6.84 -2.94 11.70
N PHE A 75 -7.05 -3.43 10.48
CA PHE A 75 -7.27 -4.86 10.26
C PHE A 75 -6.03 -5.68 10.63
N LEU A 76 -4.83 -5.20 10.29
CA LEU A 76 -3.56 -5.85 10.57
C LEU A 76 -3.27 -5.91 12.08
N SER A 77 -3.64 -4.88 12.86
CA SER A 77 -3.43 -4.84 14.31
C SER A 77 -4.10 -6.00 15.05
N ILE A 78 -5.19 -6.55 14.50
CA ILE A 78 -5.85 -7.74 15.04
C ILE A 78 -4.88 -8.93 15.04
N PHE A 79 -4.15 -9.15 13.94
CA PHE A 79 -3.17 -10.23 13.85
C PHE A 79 -1.98 -9.99 14.79
N PHE A 80 -1.50 -8.74 14.86
CA PHE A 80 -0.40 -8.37 15.76
C PHE A 80 -0.75 -8.55 17.22
N SER A 81 -2.03 -8.37 17.62
CA SER A 81 -2.48 -8.58 19.00
C SER A 81 -2.38 -10.03 19.46
N PHE A 82 -2.48 -10.98 18.52
CA PHE A 82 -2.39 -12.42 18.81
C PHE A 82 -1.01 -13.01 18.54
N PHE A 83 -0.12 -12.26 17.90
CA PHE A 83 1.22 -12.71 17.56
C PHE A 83 2.23 -12.24 18.62
N ASP A 84 3.16 -13.11 18.97
CA ASP A 84 4.22 -12.81 19.93
C ASP A 84 5.56 -13.32 19.41
N SER A 85 6.47 -12.38 19.18
CA SER A 85 7.85 -12.65 18.78
C SER A 85 8.76 -11.56 19.34
N SER A 86 9.98 -11.93 19.71
CA SER A 86 11.04 -10.99 20.07
C SER A 86 11.76 -10.42 18.85
N ASN A 87 11.48 -10.92 17.64
CA ASN A 87 12.13 -10.51 16.42
C ASN A 87 11.23 -9.59 15.60
N TYR A 88 11.71 -8.39 15.30
CA TYR A 88 11.04 -7.42 14.44
C TYR A 88 10.68 -7.98 13.06
N LEU A 89 11.59 -8.75 12.44
CA LEU A 89 11.37 -9.28 11.09
C LEU A 89 10.23 -10.31 11.03
N ASP A 90 9.93 -11.00 12.14
CA ASP A 90 8.80 -11.93 12.18
C ASP A 90 7.47 -11.20 12.04
N TYR A 91 7.34 -10.00 12.62
CA TYR A 91 6.16 -9.15 12.42
C TYR A 91 6.08 -8.63 10.97
N ASN A 92 7.22 -8.29 10.36
CA ASN A 92 7.27 -7.90 8.95
C ASN A 92 6.81 -9.04 8.04
N ASN A 93 7.28 -10.25 8.32
CA ASN A 93 6.88 -11.46 7.62
C ASN A 93 5.39 -11.77 7.83
N LEU A 94 4.87 -11.63 9.06
CA LEU A 94 3.44 -11.79 9.34
C LEU A 94 2.58 -10.84 8.49
N GLN A 95 2.94 -9.55 8.39
CA GLN A 95 2.24 -8.59 7.55
C GLN A 95 2.20 -9.04 6.09
N ARG A 96 3.32 -9.54 5.56
CA ARG A 96 3.39 -10.11 4.20
C ARG A 96 2.54 -11.38 4.06
N TYR A 97 2.56 -12.29 5.03
CA TYR A 97 1.73 -13.49 5.00
C TYR A 97 0.24 -13.17 4.96
N VAL A 98 -0.20 -12.15 5.68
CA VAL A 98 -1.59 -11.68 5.65
C VAL A 98 -1.95 -11.14 4.26
N THR A 99 -1.10 -10.32 3.63
CA THR A 99 -1.35 -9.80 2.28
C THR A 99 -1.33 -10.89 1.21
N ILE A 100 -0.42 -11.85 1.30
CA ILE A 100 -0.37 -13.03 0.42
C ILE A 100 -1.67 -13.82 0.51
N THR A 101 -2.10 -14.11 1.74
CA THR A 101 -3.32 -14.89 2.00
C THR A 101 -4.55 -14.18 1.41
N ILE A 102 -4.71 -12.88 1.63
CA ILE A 102 -5.80 -12.09 1.07
C ILE A 102 -5.75 -12.08 -0.46
N SER A 103 -4.57 -11.89 -1.05
CA SER A 103 -4.37 -11.91 -2.51
C SER A 103 -4.78 -13.25 -3.12
N VAL A 104 -4.44 -14.37 -2.48
CA VAL A 104 -4.84 -15.70 -2.96
C VAL A 104 -6.32 -15.95 -2.75
N ILE A 105 -6.91 -15.60 -1.61
CA ILE A 105 -8.36 -15.76 -1.37
C ILE A 105 -9.20 -14.97 -2.40
N THR A 106 -8.66 -13.89 -2.96
CA THR A 106 -9.33 -13.09 -4.00
C THR A 106 -9.65 -13.89 -5.28
N ILE A 107 -9.03 -15.07 -5.47
CA ILE A 107 -9.42 -15.99 -6.57
C ILE A 107 -10.92 -16.37 -6.52
N ILE A 108 -11.51 -16.43 -5.33
CA ILE A 108 -12.91 -16.82 -5.15
C ILE A 108 -13.86 -15.80 -5.79
N PRO A 109 -13.84 -14.52 -5.42
CA PRO A 109 -14.71 -13.53 -6.06
C PRO A 109 -14.32 -13.27 -7.53
N VAL A 110 -13.06 -13.46 -7.95
CA VAL A 110 -12.68 -13.44 -9.38
C VAL A 110 -13.40 -14.56 -10.15
N PHE A 111 -13.36 -15.78 -9.62
CA PHE A 111 -14.07 -16.90 -10.22
C PHE A 111 -15.58 -16.62 -10.33
N ILE A 112 -16.21 -16.11 -9.28
CA ILE A 112 -17.66 -15.81 -9.27
C ILE A 112 -17.97 -14.70 -10.28
N LEU A 113 -17.14 -13.65 -10.39
CA LEU A 113 -17.28 -12.61 -11.41
C LEU A 113 -17.25 -13.21 -12.81
N CYS A 114 -16.24 -13.99 -13.12
CA CYS A 114 -16.08 -14.63 -14.43
C CYS A 114 -17.22 -15.63 -14.71
N ARG A 115 -17.66 -16.37 -13.71
CA ARG A 115 -18.75 -17.37 -13.80
C ARG A 115 -20.11 -16.73 -14.11
N LYS A 116 -20.29 -15.47 -13.75
CA LYS A 116 -21.48 -14.70 -14.12
C LYS A 116 -21.65 -14.53 -15.64
N PHE A 117 -20.55 -14.54 -16.39
CA PHE A 117 -20.51 -14.24 -17.82
C PHE A 117 -20.04 -15.40 -18.70
N CYS A 118 -19.37 -16.41 -18.12
CA CYS A 118 -18.71 -17.48 -18.86
C CYS A 118 -18.94 -18.85 -18.23
N SER A 119 -18.54 -19.91 -18.95
CA SER A 119 -18.52 -21.29 -18.46
C SER A 119 -17.54 -21.47 -17.29
N SER A 120 -17.66 -22.56 -16.53
CA SER A 120 -16.79 -22.86 -15.40
C SER A 120 -15.31 -22.95 -15.79
N SER A 121 -14.99 -23.61 -16.91
CA SER A 121 -13.60 -23.74 -17.38
C SER A 121 -12.98 -22.40 -17.75
N LEU A 122 -13.70 -21.54 -18.45
CA LEU A 122 -13.24 -20.18 -18.75
C LEU A 122 -13.11 -19.32 -17.49
N SER A 123 -13.98 -19.53 -16.50
CA SER A 123 -13.92 -18.81 -15.23
C SER A 123 -12.69 -19.19 -14.40
N LEU A 124 -12.28 -20.46 -14.41
CA LEU A 124 -11.01 -20.90 -13.83
C LEU A 124 -9.81 -20.25 -14.53
N LEU A 125 -9.87 -20.12 -15.85
CA LEU A 125 -8.81 -19.43 -16.59
C LEU A 125 -8.74 -17.94 -16.24
N GLY A 126 -9.89 -17.28 -16.05
CA GLY A 126 -9.93 -15.90 -15.52
C GLY A 126 -9.24 -15.75 -14.16
N THR A 127 -9.40 -16.77 -13.30
CA THR A 127 -8.67 -16.81 -12.01
C THR A 127 -7.16 -16.94 -12.19
N VAL A 128 -6.73 -17.77 -13.16
CA VAL A 128 -5.31 -17.93 -13.52
C VAL A 128 -4.74 -16.61 -14.03
N PHE A 129 -5.43 -15.91 -14.92
CA PHE A 129 -5.00 -14.58 -15.40
C PHE A 129 -4.81 -13.59 -14.26
N PHE A 130 -5.67 -13.61 -13.25
CA PHE A 130 -5.58 -12.70 -12.12
C PHE A 130 -4.43 -13.09 -11.18
N VAL A 131 -4.45 -14.34 -10.66
CA VAL A 131 -3.60 -14.70 -9.52
C VAL A 131 -2.12 -14.88 -9.88
N PHE A 132 -1.84 -15.19 -11.16
CA PHE A 132 -0.48 -15.32 -11.69
C PHE A 132 -0.03 -14.08 -12.48
N GLN A 133 -0.81 -13.00 -12.50
CA GLN A 133 -0.32 -11.74 -13.04
C GLN A 133 0.85 -11.25 -12.17
N PRO A 134 2.06 -11.03 -12.75
CA PRO A 134 3.25 -10.73 -11.96
C PRO A 134 3.07 -9.57 -11.00
N ARG A 135 2.40 -8.49 -11.43
CA ARG A 135 2.14 -7.32 -10.56
C ARG A 135 1.27 -7.64 -9.35
N ILE A 136 0.34 -8.62 -9.46
CA ILE A 136 -0.44 -9.09 -8.31
C ILE A 136 0.44 -9.92 -7.36
N VAL A 137 1.36 -10.71 -7.91
CA VAL A 137 2.33 -11.47 -7.09
C VAL A 137 3.23 -10.50 -6.34
N GLU A 138 3.93 -9.60 -7.06
CA GLU A 138 4.84 -8.60 -6.48
C GLU A 138 4.14 -7.77 -5.39
N ASN A 139 2.95 -7.23 -5.69
CA ASN A 139 2.21 -6.40 -4.75
C ASN A 139 1.83 -7.16 -3.46
N SER A 140 1.48 -8.44 -3.56
CA SER A 140 1.14 -9.25 -2.40
C SER A 140 2.32 -9.51 -1.45
N LEU A 141 3.56 -9.32 -1.91
CA LEU A 141 4.79 -9.48 -1.13
C LEU A 141 5.20 -8.20 -0.39
N LEU A 142 4.56 -7.07 -0.68
CA LEU A 142 4.93 -5.77 -0.11
C LEU A 142 4.34 -5.52 1.29
N GLY A 143 3.29 -6.22 1.70
CA GLY A 143 2.64 -5.98 2.98
C GLY A 143 1.72 -4.74 3.01
N ILE A 144 1.22 -4.27 1.86
CA ILE A 144 0.45 -3.04 1.69
C ILE A 144 -1.06 -3.28 1.48
N SER A 145 -1.83 -2.19 1.37
CA SER A 145 -3.30 -2.20 1.45
C SER A 145 -4.03 -2.76 0.21
N GLU A 146 -3.40 -2.78 -0.96
CA GLU A 146 -4.03 -3.11 -2.23
C GLU A 146 -4.68 -4.49 -2.27
N PRO A 147 -4.09 -5.58 -1.73
CA PRO A 147 -4.74 -6.89 -1.74
C PRO A 147 -6.10 -6.89 -1.04
N LEU A 148 -6.21 -6.23 0.13
CA LEU A 148 -7.47 -6.13 0.85
C LEU A 148 -8.48 -5.24 0.12
N PHE A 149 -8.03 -4.12 -0.44
CA PHE A 149 -8.87 -3.23 -1.23
C PHE A 149 -9.48 -3.95 -2.44
N ILE A 150 -8.66 -4.70 -3.21
CA ILE A 150 -9.11 -5.47 -4.37
C ILE A 150 -10.16 -6.51 -3.96
N LEU A 151 -9.91 -7.26 -2.88
CA LEU A 151 -10.84 -8.25 -2.35
C LEU A 151 -12.20 -7.61 -2.00
N LEU A 152 -12.19 -6.47 -1.31
CA LEU A 152 -13.40 -5.78 -0.86
C LEU A 152 -14.18 -5.17 -2.03
N VAL A 153 -13.52 -4.46 -2.93
CA VAL A 153 -14.15 -3.86 -4.13
C VAL A 153 -14.73 -4.95 -5.04
N LEU A 154 -13.99 -6.02 -5.26
CA LEU A 154 -14.44 -7.12 -6.10
C LEU A 154 -15.62 -7.88 -5.45
N SER A 155 -15.57 -8.11 -4.13
CA SER A 155 -16.67 -8.68 -3.38
C SER A 155 -17.92 -7.80 -3.45
N CYS A 156 -17.77 -6.50 -3.31
CA CYS A 156 -18.85 -5.53 -3.54
C CYS A 156 -19.46 -5.69 -4.92
N LEU A 157 -18.66 -5.71 -5.99
CA LEU A 157 -19.12 -5.89 -7.37
C LEU A 157 -19.90 -7.20 -7.55
N VAL A 158 -19.32 -8.32 -7.10
CA VAL A 158 -19.91 -9.65 -7.25
C VAL A 158 -21.25 -9.77 -6.52
N LEU A 159 -21.34 -9.24 -5.31
CA LEU A 159 -22.56 -9.24 -4.52
C LEU A 159 -23.64 -8.33 -5.13
N PHE A 160 -23.25 -7.16 -5.64
CA PHE A 160 -24.15 -6.23 -6.31
C PHE A 160 -24.77 -6.83 -7.60
N LEU A 161 -24.00 -7.64 -8.33
CA LEU A 161 -24.45 -8.31 -9.54
C LEU A 161 -25.49 -9.41 -9.27
N GLN A 162 -25.69 -9.82 -8.02
CA GLN A 162 -26.72 -10.80 -7.67
C GLN A 162 -28.12 -10.17 -7.67
N ASN A 163 -29.14 -10.97 -7.99
CA ASN A 163 -30.52 -10.51 -7.99
C ASN A 163 -31.18 -10.55 -6.60
N ASN A 164 -30.42 -10.77 -5.54
CA ASN A 164 -30.89 -10.88 -4.16
C ASN A 164 -30.62 -9.55 -3.41
N TRP A 165 -31.67 -8.94 -2.84
CA TRP A 165 -31.55 -7.70 -2.07
C TRP A 165 -30.66 -7.81 -0.84
N LYS A 166 -30.69 -8.96 -0.13
CA LYS A 166 -29.80 -9.18 1.02
C LYS A 166 -28.32 -9.07 0.62
N LEU A 167 -27.96 -9.63 -0.55
CA LEU A 167 -26.60 -9.55 -1.07
C LEU A 167 -26.24 -8.13 -1.52
N LYS A 168 -27.20 -7.36 -2.04
CA LYS A 168 -26.98 -5.93 -2.35
C LYS A 168 -26.74 -5.10 -1.10
N TYR A 169 -27.45 -5.38 0.01
CA TYR A 169 -27.19 -4.73 1.29
C TYR A 169 -25.76 -4.99 1.75
N VAL A 170 -25.32 -6.25 1.70
CA VAL A 170 -23.96 -6.65 2.05
C VAL A 170 -22.93 -6.01 1.11
N SER A 171 -23.25 -5.81 -0.18
CA SER A 171 -22.33 -5.13 -1.11
C SER A 171 -22.00 -3.70 -0.68
N PHE A 172 -22.95 -2.95 -0.12
CA PHE A 172 -22.71 -1.61 0.40
C PHE A 172 -21.86 -1.62 1.68
N ALA A 173 -21.97 -2.66 2.52
CA ALA A 173 -21.05 -2.86 3.64
C ALA A 173 -19.61 -3.10 3.16
N PHE A 174 -19.41 -3.96 2.15
CA PHE A 174 -18.10 -4.18 1.55
C PHE A 174 -17.52 -2.92 0.91
N LEU A 175 -18.37 -2.09 0.29
CA LEU A 175 -17.94 -0.79 -0.23
C LEU A 175 -17.44 0.13 0.88
N ALA A 176 -18.16 0.22 2.01
CA ALA A 176 -17.74 1.04 3.14
C ALA A 176 -16.40 0.55 3.73
N LEU A 177 -16.22 -0.76 3.88
CA LEU A 177 -14.94 -1.33 4.29
C LEU A 177 -13.82 -1.00 3.28
N ALA A 178 -14.12 -1.06 1.98
CA ALA A 178 -13.14 -0.65 0.95
C ALA A 178 -12.75 0.82 1.09
N CYS A 179 -13.69 1.72 1.40
CA CYS A 179 -13.41 3.14 1.66
C CYS A 179 -12.49 3.35 2.88
N LEU A 180 -12.62 2.53 3.93
CA LEU A 180 -11.74 2.58 5.10
C LEU A 180 -10.31 2.13 4.76
N VAL A 181 -10.18 1.14 3.86
CA VAL A 181 -8.88 0.63 3.42
C VAL A 181 -8.20 1.60 2.45
N ARG A 182 -8.97 2.18 1.50
CA ARG A 182 -8.50 3.20 0.57
C ARG A 182 -9.65 4.16 0.26
N TYR A 183 -9.45 5.44 0.53
CA TYR A 183 -10.47 6.48 0.36
C TYR A 183 -11.01 6.58 -1.08
N GLU A 184 -10.22 6.16 -2.08
CA GLU A 184 -10.64 6.11 -3.48
C GLU A 184 -11.88 5.23 -3.71
N GLY A 185 -12.13 4.28 -2.80
CA GLY A 185 -13.33 3.43 -2.83
C GLY A 185 -14.64 4.21 -2.78
N ILE A 186 -14.65 5.41 -2.18
CA ILE A 186 -15.85 6.22 -2.01
C ILE A 186 -16.48 6.63 -3.35
N ILE A 187 -15.67 6.76 -4.39
CA ILE A 187 -16.14 7.16 -5.71
C ILE A 187 -17.14 6.14 -6.30
N LEU A 188 -17.08 4.88 -5.88
CA LEU A 188 -17.96 3.82 -6.35
C LEU A 188 -19.39 3.92 -5.79
N ILE A 189 -19.64 4.72 -4.74
CA ILE A 189 -20.99 4.92 -4.22
C ILE A 189 -21.91 5.56 -5.27
N ILE A 190 -21.35 6.42 -6.13
CA ILE A 190 -22.08 7.14 -7.17
C ILE A 190 -22.66 6.17 -8.20
N PRO A 191 -21.84 5.37 -8.94
CA PRO A 191 -22.37 4.45 -9.93
C PRO A 191 -23.23 3.36 -9.32
N LEU A 192 -22.89 2.82 -8.13
CA LEU A 192 -23.71 1.81 -7.47
C LEU A 192 -25.09 2.30 -7.13
N SER A 193 -25.20 3.51 -6.57
CA SER A 193 -26.50 4.16 -6.25
C SER A 193 -27.33 4.37 -7.50
N PHE A 194 -26.72 4.96 -8.54
CA PHE A 194 -27.39 5.20 -9.81
C PHE A 194 -27.89 3.91 -10.46
N LEU A 195 -27.04 2.91 -10.58
CA LEU A 195 -27.36 1.64 -11.23
C LEU A 195 -28.42 0.85 -10.45
N LEU A 196 -28.39 0.91 -9.11
CA LEU A 196 -29.39 0.27 -8.26
C LEU A 196 -30.77 0.88 -8.48
N LEU A 197 -30.87 2.20 -8.46
CA LEU A 197 -32.12 2.92 -8.69
C LEU A 197 -32.62 2.72 -10.12
N PHE A 198 -31.73 2.82 -11.11
CA PHE A 198 -32.10 2.67 -12.52
C PHE A 198 -32.58 1.25 -12.86
N LYS A 199 -31.89 0.20 -12.39
CA LYS A 199 -32.27 -1.20 -12.63
C LYS A 199 -33.64 -1.51 -12.05
N ASN A 200 -33.93 -0.98 -10.87
CA ASN A 200 -35.14 -1.34 -10.12
C ASN A 200 -36.21 -0.24 -10.14
N ARG A 201 -36.15 0.72 -11.09
CA ARG A 201 -37.06 1.89 -11.17
C ARG A 201 -38.57 1.55 -11.19
N LYS A 202 -38.90 0.33 -11.56
CA LYS A 202 -40.30 -0.16 -11.58
C LYS A 202 -40.76 -0.76 -10.23
N ASP A 203 -39.82 -1.00 -9.30
CA ASP A 203 -40.13 -1.53 -7.97
C ASP A 203 -40.51 -0.33 -7.06
N ARG A 204 -41.76 -0.29 -6.60
CA ARG A 204 -42.23 0.79 -5.68
C ARG A 204 -41.49 0.82 -4.36
N THR A 205 -40.81 -0.27 -3.99
CA THR A 205 -40.01 -0.37 -2.76
C THR A 205 -38.52 -0.08 -2.98
N VAL A 206 -38.12 0.40 -4.15
CA VAL A 206 -36.72 0.66 -4.45
C VAL A 206 -36.11 1.74 -3.55
N ILE A 207 -36.86 2.82 -3.27
CA ILE A 207 -36.38 3.92 -2.44
C ILE A 207 -36.11 3.46 -0.99
N PRO A 208 -37.05 2.83 -0.26
CA PRO A 208 -36.75 2.26 1.06
C PRO A 208 -35.55 1.32 1.06
N LYS A 209 -35.46 0.43 0.07
CA LYS A 209 -34.34 -0.51 -0.05
C LYS A 209 -33.01 0.19 -0.32
N PHE A 210 -33.02 1.26 -1.12
CA PHE A 210 -31.85 2.09 -1.35
C PHE A 210 -31.43 2.80 -0.06
N LEU A 211 -32.36 3.35 0.70
CA LEU A 211 -32.06 3.98 1.99
C LEU A 211 -31.44 2.99 2.96
N ILE A 212 -31.89 1.71 2.99
CA ILE A 212 -31.24 0.66 3.78
C ILE A 212 -29.79 0.43 3.31
N CYS A 213 -29.54 0.40 1.99
CA CYS A 213 -28.16 0.27 1.46
C CYS A 213 -27.25 1.41 1.97
N ILE A 214 -27.73 2.66 1.87
CA ILE A 214 -27.00 3.84 2.33
C ILE A 214 -26.81 3.84 3.86
N SER A 215 -27.84 3.44 4.61
CA SER A 215 -27.74 3.31 6.08
C SER A 215 -26.68 2.29 6.48
N ILE A 216 -26.61 1.13 5.81
CA ILE A 216 -25.58 0.12 6.07
C ILE A 216 -24.20 0.66 5.73
N PHE A 217 -24.05 1.35 4.58
CA PHE A 217 -22.79 1.98 4.20
C PHE A 217 -22.32 2.95 5.28
N LEU A 218 -23.20 3.84 5.74
CA LEU A 218 -22.89 4.81 6.78
C LEU A 218 -22.61 4.15 8.13
N LEU A 219 -23.38 3.13 8.55
CA LEU A 219 -23.16 2.40 9.79
C LEU A 219 -21.78 1.75 9.88
N VAL A 220 -21.24 1.31 8.75
CA VAL A 220 -19.89 0.72 8.69
C VAL A 220 -18.81 1.81 8.64
N LEU A 221 -19.05 2.91 7.92
CA LEU A 221 -18.06 3.95 7.69
C LEU A 221 -17.92 4.92 8.87
N LEU A 222 -19.04 5.42 9.39
CA LEU A 222 -19.09 6.53 10.36
C LEU A 222 -18.36 6.24 11.67
N PRO A 223 -18.41 5.05 12.28
CA PRO A 223 -17.70 4.81 13.55
C PRO A 223 -16.21 5.13 13.46
N MET A 224 -15.55 4.70 12.38
CA MET A 224 -14.13 4.99 12.14
C MET A 224 -13.89 6.48 11.91
N LEU A 225 -14.78 7.16 11.17
CA LEU A 225 -14.65 8.60 10.92
C LEU A 225 -14.78 9.40 12.22
N PHE A 226 -15.75 9.05 13.08
CA PHE A 226 -15.92 9.73 14.38
C PHE A 226 -14.71 9.53 15.28
N VAL A 227 -14.19 8.30 15.40
CA VAL A 227 -12.99 8.03 16.18
C VAL A 227 -11.80 8.85 15.63
N ARG A 228 -11.67 8.98 14.32
CA ARG A 228 -10.60 9.80 13.71
C ARG A 228 -10.77 11.28 14.00
N ILE A 229 -11.97 11.80 13.89
CA ILE A 229 -12.25 13.22 14.21
C ILE A 229 -11.92 13.51 15.68
N ASP A 230 -12.29 12.59 16.57
CA ASP A 230 -12.02 12.72 18.00
C ASP A 230 -10.52 12.66 18.33
N THR A 231 -9.78 11.74 17.69
CA THR A 231 -8.35 11.51 17.99
C THR A 231 -7.40 12.40 17.20
N LEU A 232 -7.72 12.74 15.95
CA LEU A 232 -6.82 13.43 15.01
C LEU A 232 -7.33 14.80 14.57
N GLY A 233 -8.59 15.15 14.88
CA GLY A 233 -9.21 16.41 14.46
C GLY A 233 -9.76 16.42 13.02
N TYR A 234 -9.63 15.33 12.26
CA TYR A 234 -10.11 15.23 10.86
C TYR A 234 -10.52 13.79 10.51
N ASP A 235 -11.43 13.64 9.52
CA ASP A 235 -12.01 12.36 9.16
C ASP A 235 -11.09 11.44 8.31
N GLY A 236 -10.16 12.02 7.55
CA GLY A 236 -9.18 11.31 6.71
C GLY A 236 -9.69 10.83 5.34
N ILE A 237 -10.98 10.80 5.09
CA ILE A 237 -11.56 10.40 3.81
C ILE A 237 -12.03 11.63 3.03
N PHE A 238 -13.00 12.35 3.57
CA PHE A 238 -13.55 13.54 2.92
C PHE A 238 -12.59 14.71 2.98
N SER A 239 -11.97 14.95 4.14
CA SER A 239 -10.97 16.00 4.33
C SER A 239 -9.77 15.83 3.42
N HIS A 240 -9.25 14.60 3.26
CA HIS A 240 -8.15 14.33 2.34
C HIS A 240 -8.56 14.53 0.86
N THR A 241 -9.77 14.12 0.50
CA THR A 241 -10.31 14.33 -0.84
C THR A 241 -10.51 15.81 -1.13
N ALA A 242 -11.06 16.58 -0.18
CA ALA A 242 -11.26 18.02 -0.30
C ALA A 242 -9.93 18.75 -0.46
N HIS A 243 -8.94 18.44 0.38
CA HIS A 243 -7.60 19.03 0.28
C HIS A 243 -6.95 18.77 -1.09
N ASN A 244 -7.03 17.53 -1.59
CA ASN A 244 -6.50 17.22 -2.93
C ASN A 244 -7.22 18.00 -4.04
N LEU A 245 -8.54 18.23 -3.91
CA LEU A 245 -9.31 19.04 -4.86
C LEU A 245 -8.92 20.53 -4.79
N GLU A 246 -8.70 21.08 -3.60
CA GLU A 246 -8.25 22.46 -3.40
C GLU A 246 -6.87 22.70 -4.00
N VAL A 247 -5.91 21.80 -3.75
CA VAL A 247 -4.58 21.86 -4.37
C VAL A 247 -4.66 21.80 -5.90
N TYR A 248 -5.66 21.10 -6.42
CA TYR A 248 -5.91 21.04 -7.87
C TYR A 248 -6.51 22.34 -8.41
N ALA A 249 -7.45 22.91 -7.67
CA ALA A 249 -8.15 24.14 -8.05
C ALA A 249 -7.28 25.40 -7.92
N SER A 250 -6.32 25.41 -7.00
CA SER A 250 -5.39 26.54 -6.81
C SER A 250 -4.42 26.74 -7.97
N GLY A 251 -4.32 25.77 -8.90
CA GLY A 251 -3.41 25.85 -10.04
C GLY A 251 -1.93 25.71 -9.67
N GLU A 252 -1.61 25.46 -8.41
CA GLU A 252 -0.24 25.23 -7.94
C GLU A 252 0.37 23.95 -8.53
N GLN A 253 -0.46 23.03 -9.00
CA GLN A 253 -0.06 21.91 -9.82
C GLN A 253 -0.60 22.11 -11.24
N MET A 254 0.17 22.77 -12.08
CA MET A 254 -0.10 22.78 -13.52
C MET A 254 -0.20 21.33 -14.01
N VAL A 255 -1.21 21.05 -14.86
CA VAL A 255 -1.23 19.84 -15.67
C VAL A 255 0.06 19.86 -16.49
N ARG A 256 1.01 19.05 -16.07
CA ARG A 256 2.32 19.03 -16.75
C ARG A 256 2.14 18.43 -18.13
N SER A 257 2.93 18.91 -19.08
CA SER A 257 2.86 18.50 -20.48
C SER A 257 3.07 17.00 -20.70
N GLU A 258 3.64 16.30 -19.71
CA GLU A 258 3.99 14.88 -19.77
C GLU A 258 2.94 13.94 -19.16
N ALA A 259 1.81 14.46 -18.64
CA ALA A 259 0.77 13.63 -18.02
C ALA A 259 0.26 12.51 -18.97
N GLY A 260 0.12 12.81 -20.25
CA GLY A 260 -0.27 11.81 -21.26
C GLY A 260 0.77 10.71 -21.43
N PHE A 261 2.04 11.05 -21.46
CA PHE A 261 3.13 10.08 -21.54
C PHE A 261 3.23 9.22 -20.27
N SER A 262 3.09 9.84 -19.09
CA SER A 262 3.04 9.14 -17.80
C SER A 262 1.89 8.11 -17.76
N LEU A 263 0.69 8.47 -18.25
CA LEU A 263 -0.45 7.56 -18.33
C LEU A 263 -0.18 6.38 -19.27
N ILE A 264 0.37 6.63 -20.46
CA ILE A 264 0.71 5.57 -21.42
C ILE A 264 1.77 4.63 -20.84
N LYS A 265 2.84 5.18 -20.26
CA LYS A 265 3.91 4.42 -19.60
C LYS A 265 3.36 3.54 -18.48
N SER A 266 2.59 4.12 -17.56
CA SER A 266 2.00 3.39 -16.42
C SER A 266 1.04 2.30 -16.88
N THR A 267 0.22 2.57 -17.92
CA THR A 267 -0.68 1.58 -18.50
C THR A 267 0.10 0.42 -19.13
N ALA A 268 1.13 0.72 -19.93
CA ALA A 268 1.96 -0.31 -20.54
C ALA A 268 2.63 -1.20 -19.47
N LEU A 269 3.21 -0.59 -18.43
CA LEU A 269 3.83 -1.31 -17.32
C LEU A 269 2.82 -2.17 -16.53
N ALA A 270 1.59 -1.69 -16.35
CA ALA A 270 0.56 -2.42 -15.62
C ALA A 270 0.03 -3.62 -16.39
N VAL A 271 -0.25 -3.48 -17.70
CA VAL A 271 -0.85 -4.55 -18.51
C VAL A 271 0.15 -5.61 -18.98
N PHE A 272 1.44 -5.26 -19.01
CA PHE A 272 2.49 -6.19 -19.44
C PHE A 272 2.81 -7.23 -18.34
N PRO A 273 3.16 -8.50 -18.69
CA PRO A 273 3.15 -9.04 -20.05
C PRO A 273 1.80 -9.65 -20.47
N ILE A 274 0.98 -10.10 -19.51
CA ILE A 274 -0.18 -10.98 -19.76
C ILE A 274 -1.33 -10.24 -20.41
N PHE A 275 -1.79 -9.15 -19.81
CA PHE A 275 -2.96 -8.42 -20.27
C PHE A 275 -2.72 -7.70 -21.60
N PHE A 276 -1.48 -7.34 -21.92
CA PHE A 276 -1.12 -6.74 -23.20
C PHE A 276 -1.57 -7.61 -24.40
N ILE A 277 -1.45 -8.93 -24.26
CA ILE A 277 -1.79 -9.89 -25.32
C ILE A 277 -3.31 -10.12 -25.39
N PHE A 278 -3.97 -10.29 -24.24
CA PHE A 278 -5.35 -10.80 -24.19
C PHE A 278 -6.41 -9.70 -24.04
N LEU A 279 -6.06 -8.52 -23.51
CA LEU A 279 -7.04 -7.49 -23.20
C LEU A 279 -7.68 -6.83 -24.44
N PRO A 280 -6.95 -6.43 -25.51
CA PRO A 280 -7.54 -5.67 -26.60
C PRO A 280 -8.69 -6.40 -27.29
N LEU A 281 -8.50 -7.65 -27.70
CA LEU A 281 -9.54 -8.45 -28.34
C LEU A 281 -10.66 -8.83 -27.35
N GLY A 282 -10.31 -9.03 -26.08
CA GLY A 282 -11.25 -9.38 -25.04
C GLY A 282 -12.28 -8.28 -24.75
N ILE A 283 -11.88 -7.03 -24.77
CA ILE A 283 -12.76 -5.87 -24.62
C ILE A 283 -13.84 -5.90 -25.72
N PHE A 284 -13.45 -6.04 -26.99
CA PHE A 284 -14.40 -6.12 -28.10
C PHE A 284 -15.36 -7.31 -27.93
N GLY A 285 -14.84 -8.50 -27.61
CA GLY A 285 -15.64 -9.69 -27.37
C GLY A 285 -16.64 -9.54 -26.23
N PHE A 286 -16.25 -8.89 -25.13
CA PHE A 286 -17.12 -8.65 -23.99
C PHE A 286 -18.29 -7.73 -24.34
N PHE A 287 -18.08 -6.65 -25.08
CA PHE A 287 -19.11 -5.66 -25.41
C PHE A 287 -19.93 -5.98 -26.63
N ARG A 288 -19.64 -7.07 -27.36
CA ARG A 288 -20.42 -7.48 -28.54
C ARG A 288 -21.91 -7.67 -28.24
N ASN A 289 -22.25 -8.27 -27.09
CA ASN A 289 -23.61 -8.41 -26.62
C ASN A 289 -23.82 -7.54 -25.36
N ARG A 290 -24.77 -6.63 -25.41
CA ARG A 290 -25.05 -5.67 -24.35
C ARG A 290 -26.07 -6.22 -23.36
N ASN A 291 -25.78 -6.18 -22.06
CA ASN A 291 -26.72 -6.42 -20.99
C ASN A 291 -26.43 -5.51 -19.78
N PHE A 292 -27.37 -5.43 -18.83
CA PHE A 292 -27.24 -4.55 -17.69
C PHE A 292 -26.03 -4.89 -16.81
N ASP A 293 -25.74 -6.16 -16.58
CA ASP A 293 -24.63 -6.60 -15.72
C ASP A 293 -23.28 -6.18 -16.30
N LYS A 294 -23.16 -6.11 -17.64
CA LYS A 294 -21.95 -5.57 -18.31
C LYS A 294 -21.80 -4.06 -18.14
N TYR A 295 -22.90 -3.32 -18.07
CA TYR A 295 -22.82 -1.88 -17.75
C TYR A 295 -22.40 -1.64 -16.30
N VAL A 296 -22.78 -2.54 -15.37
CA VAL A 296 -22.25 -2.48 -13.98
C VAL A 296 -20.74 -2.67 -13.98
N VAL A 297 -20.21 -3.68 -14.69
CA VAL A 297 -18.75 -3.91 -14.80
C VAL A 297 -18.05 -2.71 -15.46
N LEU A 298 -18.64 -2.14 -16.52
CA LEU A 298 -18.10 -0.95 -17.18
C LEU A 298 -18.05 0.25 -16.23
N SER A 299 -19.07 0.44 -15.42
CA SER A 299 -19.08 1.52 -14.44
C SER A 299 -17.97 1.37 -13.41
N PHE A 300 -17.73 0.16 -12.89
CA PHE A 300 -16.58 -0.09 -12.01
C PHE A 300 -15.26 0.19 -12.73
N LEU A 301 -15.09 -0.26 -13.98
CA LEU A 301 -13.90 0.04 -14.78
C LEU A 301 -13.66 1.55 -14.87
N VAL A 302 -14.67 2.32 -15.26
CA VAL A 302 -14.55 3.77 -15.45
C VAL A 302 -14.22 4.48 -14.14
N PHE A 303 -14.97 4.19 -13.06
CA PHE A 303 -14.77 4.90 -11.80
C PHE A 303 -13.46 4.51 -11.10
N LEU A 304 -13.04 3.24 -11.17
CA LEU A 304 -11.72 2.82 -10.67
C LEU A 304 -10.55 3.31 -11.52
N SER A 305 -10.81 3.80 -12.75
CA SER A 305 -9.77 4.44 -13.56
C SER A 305 -9.52 5.91 -13.17
N LEU A 306 -10.40 6.56 -12.44
CA LEU A 306 -10.23 7.97 -12.06
C LEU A 306 -9.00 8.22 -11.17
N PRO A 307 -8.68 7.37 -10.17
CA PRO A 307 -7.42 7.49 -9.43
C PRO A 307 -6.17 7.36 -10.30
N ILE A 308 -6.24 6.56 -11.38
CA ILE A 308 -5.13 6.41 -12.34
C ILE A 308 -4.90 7.72 -13.10
N ILE A 309 -5.98 8.34 -13.57
CA ILE A 309 -5.91 9.63 -14.26
C ILE A 309 -5.34 10.70 -13.31
N TYR A 310 -5.80 10.72 -12.06
CA TYR A 310 -5.28 11.61 -11.03
C TYR A 310 -3.77 11.40 -10.81
N ALA A 311 -3.31 10.15 -10.67
CA ALA A 311 -1.89 9.84 -10.51
C ALA A 311 -1.06 10.28 -11.73
N ALA A 312 -1.57 10.03 -12.95
CA ALA A 312 -0.91 10.43 -14.19
C ALA A 312 -0.74 11.95 -14.32
N VAL A 313 -1.77 12.72 -13.93
CA VAL A 313 -1.69 14.20 -13.92
C VAL A 313 -0.62 14.70 -12.95
N ARG A 314 -0.38 13.96 -11.86
CA ARG A 314 0.71 14.23 -10.90
C ARG A 314 2.05 13.62 -11.31
N GLU A 315 2.16 13.04 -12.50
CA GLU A 315 3.34 12.32 -13.02
C GLU A 315 3.79 11.14 -12.14
N ILE A 316 2.86 10.61 -11.34
CA ILE A 316 3.10 9.39 -10.55
C ILE A 316 2.94 8.19 -11.48
N SER A 317 4.07 7.64 -11.94
CA SER A 317 4.10 6.48 -12.84
C SER A 317 4.15 5.17 -12.04
N ASP A 318 3.15 4.93 -11.18
CA ASP A 318 3.07 3.72 -10.36
C ASP A 318 1.98 2.77 -10.89
N PRO A 319 2.33 1.55 -11.34
CA PRO A 319 1.37 0.56 -11.81
C PRO A 319 0.41 0.06 -10.74
N ARG A 320 0.66 0.31 -9.44
CA ARG A 320 -0.23 -0.08 -8.33
C ARG A 320 -1.64 0.46 -8.48
N TYR A 321 -1.82 1.65 -9.06
CA TYR A 321 -3.15 2.24 -9.27
C TYR A 321 -4.05 1.42 -10.20
N PHE A 322 -3.48 0.54 -11.04
CA PHE A 322 -4.23 -0.32 -11.96
C PHE A 322 -4.71 -1.63 -11.33
N LEU A 323 -4.15 -2.05 -10.20
CA LEU A 323 -4.36 -3.39 -9.65
C LEU A 323 -5.84 -3.69 -9.34
N ALA A 324 -6.61 -2.68 -8.92
CA ALA A 324 -8.05 -2.82 -8.69
C ALA A 324 -8.85 -3.14 -9.96
N LEU A 325 -8.30 -2.85 -11.16
CA LEU A 325 -8.91 -3.18 -12.45
C LEU A 325 -8.61 -4.60 -12.92
N PHE A 326 -7.60 -5.27 -12.37
CA PHE A 326 -7.12 -6.56 -12.86
C PHE A 326 -8.15 -7.68 -12.83
N PRO A 327 -9.06 -7.76 -11.85
CA PRO A 327 -10.18 -8.72 -11.92
C PRO A 327 -11.06 -8.51 -13.16
N ILE A 328 -11.29 -7.24 -13.56
CA ILE A 328 -12.06 -6.89 -14.75
C ILE A 328 -11.25 -7.19 -16.02
N PHE A 329 -9.95 -6.91 -16.00
CA PHE A 329 -9.05 -7.27 -17.12
C PHE A 329 -8.97 -8.77 -17.31
N SER A 330 -8.97 -9.55 -16.24
CA SER A 330 -9.05 -11.01 -16.30
C SER A 330 -10.35 -11.49 -16.93
N LEU A 331 -11.50 -10.88 -16.55
CA LEU A 331 -12.77 -11.13 -17.18
C LEU A 331 -12.76 -10.82 -18.69
N PHE A 332 -12.16 -9.71 -19.12
CA PHE A 332 -12.06 -9.39 -20.53
C PHE A 332 -11.16 -10.37 -21.28
N SER A 333 -10.02 -10.72 -20.70
CA SER A 333 -9.03 -11.63 -21.31
C SER A 333 -9.61 -13.00 -21.64
N ILE A 334 -10.56 -13.53 -20.84
CA ILE A 334 -11.20 -14.80 -21.15
C ILE A 334 -12.10 -14.75 -22.40
N TYR A 335 -12.56 -13.57 -22.83
CA TYR A 335 -13.30 -13.44 -24.09
C TYR A 335 -12.37 -13.59 -25.30
N THR A 336 -11.12 -13.17 -25.21
CA THR A 336 -10.11 -13.48 -26.23
C THR A 336 -9.91 -14.99 -26.34
N VAL A 337 -9.79 -15.68 -25.22
CA VAL A 337 -9.64 -17.14 -25.22
C VAL A 337 -10.88 -17.82 -25.80
N LYS A 338 -12.07 -17.36 -25.43
CA LYS A 338 -13.33 -17.87 -26.00
C LYS A 338 -13.38 -17.74 -27.52
N GLU A 339 -12.92 -16.60 -28.05
CA GLU A 339 -12.87 -16.39 -29.50
C GLU A 339 -11.83 -17.31 -30.18
N LEU A 340 -10.67 -17.49 -29.54
CA LEU A 340 -9.65 -18.43 -30.02
C LEU A 340 -10.15 -19.87 -30.02
N THR A 341 -10.81 -20.33 -28.95
CA THR A 341 -11.37 -21.69 -28.88
C THR A 341 -12.46 -21.91 -29.93
N ASN A 342 -13.32 -20.92 -30.15
CA ASN A 342 -14.35 -20.97 -31.21
C ASN A 342 -13.73 -21.06 -32.60
N ARG A 343 -12.64 -20.32 -32.84
CA ARG A 343 -12.00 -20.27 -34.19
C ARG A 343 -11.21 -21.54 -34.52
N PHE A 344 -10.54 -22.12 -33.52
CA PHE A 344 -9.67 -23.30 -33.73
C PHE A 344 -10.33 -24.63 -33.33
N GLY A 345 -11.56 -24.61 -32.82
CA GLY A 345 -12.35 -25.81 -32.51
C GLY A 345 -11.77 -26.73 -31.44
N ASN A 346 -10.90 -26.22 -30.54
CA ASN A 346 -10.24 -27.04 -29.52
C ASN A 346 -10.42 -26.46 -28.11
N ASP A 347 -11.54 -26.82 -27.47
CA ASP A 347 -11.97 -26.27 -26.18
C ASP A 347 -11.13 -26.74 -24.98
N LYS A 348 -10.31 -27.77 -25.13
CA LYS A 348 -9.50 -28.31 -24.03
C LYS A 348 -8.04 -27.91 -24.16
N LEU A 349 -7.45 -28.05 -25.35
CA LEU A 349 -6.02 -27.81 -25.54
C LEU A 349 -5.64 -26.33 -25.44
N ILE A 350 -6.45 -25.44 -26.02
CA ILE A 350 -6.17 -24.00 -26.02
C ILE A 350 -6.10 -23.44 -24.61
N PRO A 351 -7.07 -23.67 -23.69
CA PRO A 351 -6.95 -23.22 -22.29
C PRO A 351 -5.72 -23.77 -21.57
N ILE A 352 -5.34 -25.04 -21.79
CA ILE A 352 -4.14 -25.63 -21.18
C ILE A 352 -2.88 -24.92 -21.65
N ILE A 353 -2.74 -24.71 -22.96
CA ILE A 353 -1.57 -23.98 -23.52
C ILE A 353 -1.49 -22.57 -22.94
N ILE A 354 -2.63 -21.89 -22.80
CA ILE A 354 -2.68 -20.54 -22.24
C ILE A 354 -2.28 -20.55 -20.75
N VAL A 355 -2.74 -21.52 -19.95
CA VAL A 355 -2.33 -21.65 -18.54
C VAL A 355 -0.80 -21.80 -18.47
N ILE A 356 -0.21 -22.70 -19.27
CA ILE A 356 1.24 -22.88 -19.31
C ILE A 356 1.95 -21.59 -19.74
N ALA A 357 1.46 -20.92 -20.75
CA ALA A 357 2.04 -19.66 -21.22
C ALA A 357 1.96 -18.55 -20.16
N VAL A 358 0.83 -18.42 -19.44
CA VAL A 358 0.66 -17.43 -18.35
C VAL A 358 1.63 -17.71 -17.23
N LEU A 359 1.75 -18.97 -16.78
CA LEU A 359 2.69 -19.36 -15.72
C LEU A 359 4.14 -19.09 -16.14
N SER A 360 4.52 -19.50 -17.36
CA SER A 360 5.89 -19.29 -17.87
C SER A 360 6.22 -17.79 -17.99
N LEU A 361 5.32 -16.99 -18.56
CA LEU A 361 5.50 -15.54 -18.67
C LEU A 361 5.58 -14.88 -17.28
N SER A 362 4.78 -15.34 -16.34
CA SER A 362 4.81 -14.83 -14.97
C SER A 362 6.16 -15.10 -14.29
N ILE A 363 6.65 -16.34 -14.34
CA ILE A 363 7.93 -16.72 -13.73
C ILE A 363 9.08 -15.95 -14.38
N VAL A 364 9.15 -15.95 -15.72
CA VAL A 364 10.21 -15.21 -16.44
C VAL A 364 10.20 -13.72 -16.10
N TYR A 365 9.00 -13.13 -15.98
CA TYR A 365 8.89 -11.73 -15.62
C TYR A 365 9.32 -11.46 -14.18
N LEU A 366 8.90 -12.30 -13.22
CA LEU A 366 9.26 -12.16 -11.81
C LEU A 366 10.77 -12.37 -11.59
N ASP A 367 11.39 -13.30 -12.30
CA ASP A 367 12.84 -13.47 -12.24
C ASP A 367 13.61 -12.28 -12.81
N TYR A 368 13.09 -11.70 -13.91
CA TYR A 368 13.68 -10.51 -14.54
C TYR A 368 13.54 -9.25 -13.69
N THR A 369 12.40 -9.11 -12.98
CA THR A 369 12.10 -7.92 -12.16
C THR A 369 12.42 -8.12 -10.68
N LYS A 370 13.04 -9.26 -10.32
CA LYS A 370 13.37 -9.55 -8.92
C LYS A 370 14.18 -8.40 -8.32
N PRO A 371 13.68 -7.75 -7.25
CA PRO A 371 14.40 -6.65 -6.65
C PRO A 371 15.69 -7.13 -5.97
N ASP A 372 16.73 -6.33 -6.08
CA ASP A 372 17.89 -6.44 -5.24
C ASP A 372 17.59 -5.76 -3.91
N HIS A 373 17.62 -6.53 -2.83
CA HIS A 373 17.33 -6.07 -1.49
C HIS A 373 18.59 -5.70 -0.69
N GLN A 374 19.72 -5.57 -1.34
CA GLN A 374 20.98 -5.27 -0.66
C GLN A 374 20.90 -3.97 0.13
N HIS A 375 20.27 -2.95 -0.45
CA HIS A 375 20.09 -1.66 0.19
C HIS A 375 19.26 -1.73 1.48
N GLU A 376 18.13 -2.45 1.46
CA GLU A 376 17.26 -2.62 2.63
C GLU A 376 17.94 -3.43 3.74
N LEU A 377 18.66 -4.48 3.36
CA LEU A 377 19.45 -5.30 4.30
C LEU A 377 20.57 -4.48 4.95
N GLU A 378 21.32 -3.75 4.14
CA GLU A 378 22.39 -2.89 4.61
C GLU A 378 21.87 -1.83 5.58
N ALA A 379 20.75 -1.19 5.21
CA ALA A 379 20.14 -0.19 6.06
C ALA A 379 19.64 -0.77 7.40
N TYR A 380 19.09 -1.97 7.38
CA TYR A 380 18.71 -2.68 8.61
C TYR A 380 19.92 -2.97 9.50
N GLN A 381 21.00 -3.51 8.93
CA GLN A 381 22.23 -3.80 9.66
C GLN A 381 22.88 -2.54 10.23
N LEU A 382 22.95 -1.46 9.43
CA LEU A 382 23.44 -0.15 9.91
C LEU A 382 22.56 0.41 11.02
N GLY A 383 21.24 0.23 10.93
CA GLY A 383 20.33 0.59 12.01
C GLY A 383 20.66 -0.11 13.32
N LEU A 384 20.87 -1.42 13.27
CA LEU A 384 21.28 -2.20 14.45
C LEU A 384 22.64 -1.74 15.01
N GLU A 385 23.60 -1.44 14.15
CA GLU A 385 24.92 -0.91 14.57
C GLU A 385 24.80 0.47 15.22
N VAL A 386 23.97 1.37 14.67
CA VAL A 386 23.68 2.67 15.30
C VAL A 386 23.08 2.46 16.69
N HIS A 387 22.05 1.62 16.80
CA HIS A 387 21.42 1.33 18.08
C HIS A 387 22.42 0.79 19.10
N LYS A 388 23.18 -0.24 18.74
CA LYS A 388 24.17 -0.88 19.61
C LYS A 388 25.21 0.10 20.16
N ARG A 389 25.60 1.13 19.37
CA ARG A 389 26.64 2.09 19.73
C ARG A 389 26.11 3.34 20.41
N THR A 390 24.83 3.68 20.19
CA THR A 390 24.22 4.89 20.75
C THR A 390 23.31 4.61 21.95
N SER A 391 22.90 3.35 22.17
CA SER A 391 22.09 2.97 23.33
C SER A 391 22.95 2.90 24.59
N VAL A 392 22.54 3.59 25.63
CA VAL A 392 23.04 3.35 26.98
C VAL A 392 22.35 2.09 27.50
N ILE A 393 23.15 1.16 28.02
CA ILE A 393 22.69 -0.14 28.49
C ILE A 393 21.42 -0.01 29.34
N ASN A 394 20.33 -0.60 28.89
CA ASN A 394 19.06 -0.81 29.60
C ASN A 394 18.12 0.40 29.83
N THR A 395 18.28 1.53 29.20
CA THR A 395 17.28 2.61 29.25
C THR A 395 16.67 2.87 27.88
N TYR A 396 15.39 2.48 27.71
CA TYR A 396 14.66 2.78 26.50
C TYR A 396 13.31 3.48 26.82
N PRO A 397 12.91 4.58 26.17
CA PRO A 397 13.67 5.36 25.23
C PRO A 397 14.87 5.98 25.93
N PRO A 398 16.05 5.86 25.33
CA PRO A 398 17.25 6.31 26.01
C PRO A 398 17.24 7.81 26.20
N GLU A 399 17.91 8.22 27.23
CA GLU A 399 18.37 9.60 27.40
C GLU A 399 19.35 10.03 26.30
N ILE A 400 19.68 9.10 25.39
CA ILE A 400 20.49 9.33 24.22
C ILE A 400 19.67 10.03 23.14
N LYS A 401 20.14 11.19 22.75
CA LYS A 401 19.64 11.90 21.58
C LYS A 401 20.71 11.97 20.54
N TYR A 402 20.39 11.53 19.34
CA TYR A 402 21.26 11.63 18.18
C TYR A 402 20.56 12.38 17.06
N VAL A 403 21.33 13.05 16.27
CA VAL A 403 20.83 13.79 15.13
C VAL A 403 20.87 12.91 13.91
N HIS A 404 19.74 12.70 13.35
CA HIS A 404 19.63 12.19 12.00
C HIS A 404 18.70 13.12 11.23
N ASN A 405 18.85 13.17 9.96
CA ASN A 405 17.86 13.80 9.10
C ASN A 405 16.82 12.75 8.71
N LYS A 406 15.58 13.19 8.52
CA LYS A 406 14.49 12.34 8.04
C LYS A 406 14.68 11.82 6.62
N ASP A 407 15.52 12.50 5.81
CA ASP A 407 15.92 12.02 4.49
C ASP A 407 17.12 11.08 4.57
N SER A 408 17.51 10.65 5.78
CA SER A 408 18.49 9.60 5.98
C SER A 408 17.93 8.25 5.57
N ILE A 409 18.83 7.31 5.36
CA ILE A 409 18.50 5.91 5.15
C ILE A 409 17.59 5.37 6.27
N PHE A 410 17.81 5.83 7.51
CA PHE A 410 17.03 5.44 8.67
C PHE A 410 15.56 5.84 8.56
N TRP A 411 15.30 7.02 8.00
CA TRP A 411 13.94 7.49 7.82
C TRP A 411 13.25 6.80 6.65
N ASN A 412 13.90 6.79 5.49
CA ASN A 412 13.31 6.27 4.26
C ASN A 412 12.94 4.79 4.33
N ILE A 413 13.67 4.02 5.11
CA ILE A 413 13.45 2.58 5.30
C ILE A 413 12.90 2.24 6.68
N GLY A 414 12.52 3.25 7.49
CA GLY A 414 11.97 3.04 8.81
C GLY A 414 12.95 2.46 9.82
N THR A 415 14.27 2.64 9.63
CA THR A 415 15.31 2.07 10.49
C THR A 415 15.20 2.55 11.92
N PHE A 416 14.80 3.81 12.13
CA PHE A 416 14.61 4.37 13.46
C PHE A 416 13.55 3.62 14.28
N PRO A 417 12.36 3.41 13.73
CA PRO A 417 11.39 2.50 14.31
C PRO A 417 11.90 1.05 14.46
N ILE A 418 12.73 0.55 13.53
CA ILE A 418 13.35 -0.79 13.61
C ILE A 418 14.17 -0.93 14.89
N LEU A 419 15.00 0.06 15.22
CA LEU A 419 15.80 0.06 16.45
C LEU A 419 14.92 -0.11 17.70
N GLN A 420 13.78 0.55 17.71
CA GLN A 420 12.83 0.45 18.81
C GLN A 420 12.18 -0.94 18.88
N ALA A 421 11.73 -1.47 17.76
CA ALA A 421 11.08 -2.77 17.71
C ALA A 421 12.04 -3.94 17.98
N GLU A 422 13.30 -3.81 17.60
CA GLU A 422 14.31 -4.83 17.86
C GLU A 422 14.67 -4.96 19.33
N THR A 423 14.59 -3.83 20.08
CA THR A 423 14.82 -3.85 21.52
C THR A 423 13.59 -4.26 22.32
N GLU A 424 12.43 -3.77 21.95
CA GLU A 424 11.16 -4.03 22.61
C GLU A 424 10.02 -4.13 21.58
N PRO A 425 9.86 -5.28 20.91
CA PRO A 425 8.72 -5.52 20.04
C PRO A 425 7.43 -5.30 20.81
N LYS A 426 6.43 -4.67 20.21
CA LYS A 426 5.18 -4.26 20.85
C LYS A 426 5.27 -3.09 21.85
N VAL A 427 6.36 -2.37 21.90
CA VAL A 427 6.37 -1.09 22.61
C VAL A 427 5.68 -0.03 21.78
N LYS A 428 4.86 0.77 22.46
CA LYS A 428 4.26 1.96 21.83
C LYS A 428 5.36 2.85 21.27
N SER A 429 5.32 3.12 19.98
CA SER A 429 6.25 4.04 19.34
C SER A 429 6.13 5.43 19.98
N ILE A 430 7.15 5.85 20.70
CA ILE A 430 7.24 7.20 21.24
C ILE A 430 7.68 8.11 20.08
N ARG A 431 6.75 8.52 19.27
CA ARG A 431 7.01 9.56 18.29
C ARG A 431 6.94 10.90 19.03
N THR A 432 8.10 11.51 19.25
CA THR A 432 8.22 12.85 19.85
C THR A 432 7.72 13.98 18.94
N PHE A 433 7.05 13.61 17.84
CA PHE A 433 6.63 14.51 16.80
C PHE A 433 5.20 14.98 17.05
N ASP A 434 5.01 16.25 17.41
CA ASP A 434 3.69 16.87 17.49
C ASP A 434 3.22 17.30 16.11
N TYR A 435 2.55 16.35 15.45
CA TYR A 435 1.99 16.55 14.12
C TYR A 435 0.92 17.66 14.08
N ALA A 436 0.16 17.82 15.15
CA ALA A 436 -0.90 18.83 15.23
C ALA A 436 -0.31 20.25 15.26
N THR A 437 0.76 20.47 16.03
CA THR A 437 1.49 21.73 16.05
C THR A 437 2.16 21.99 14.69
N CYS A 438 2.76 20.98 14.09
CA CYS A 438 3.36 21.11 12.77
C CYS A 438 2.34 21.43 11.67
N LEU A 439 1.14 20.85 11.70
CA LEU A 439 0.08 21.21 10.74
C LEU A 439 -0.38 22.65 10.89
N LYS A 440 -0.51 23.14 12.12
CA LYS A 440 -0.88 24.55 12.38
C LYS A 440 0.18 25.52 11.88
N GLU A 441 1.45 25.21 12.08
CA GLU A 441 2.56 26.00 11.54
C GLU A 441 2.60 25.97 10.01
N ARG A 442 2.14 24.88 9.38
CA ARG A 442 2.07 24.72 7.92
C ARG A 442 0.87 25.39 7.27
N GLU A 443 -0.25 25.51 7.93
CA GLU A 443 -1.38 26.33 7.43
C GLU A 443 -0.95 27.80 7.21
N LEU A 444 0.11 28.21 7.91
CA LEU A 444 0.73 29.53 7.74
C LEU A 444 1.78 29.57 6.60
N ASP A 445 2.32 28.41 6.20
CA ASP A 445 3.39 28.30 5.17
C ASP A 445 2.92 27.32 4.07
N LYS A 446 2.33 27.85 2.99
CA LYS A 446 1.62 27.15 1.91
C LYS A 446 2.48 26.16 1.08
N GLY A 447 3.09 25.14 1.67
CA GLY A 447 3.89 24.22 0.88
C GLY A 447 3.99 22.79 1.37
N SER A 448 3.55 21.87 0.56
CA SER A 448 3.67 20.40 0.50
C SER A 448 3.13 19.54 1.66
N ALA A 449 2.22 18.63 1.31
CA ALA A 449 1.42 17.74 2.17
C ALA A 449 2.19 16.57 2.84
N TYR A 450 3.52 16.52 2.80
CA TYR A 450 4.31 15.44 3.38
C TYR A 450 4.93 15.84 4.71
N LEU A 451 4.95 14.92 5.67
CA LEU A 451 5.68 14.99 6.95
C LEU A 451 7.10 15.56 6.82
N SER A 452 7.67 15.43 5.62
CA SER A 452 8.98 15.94 5.26
C SER A 452 9.19 17.46 5.46
N GLY A 453 8.15 18.28 5.46
CA GLY A 453 8.29 19.71 5.66
C GLY A 453 8.23 20.20 7.11
N CYS A 454 7.97 19.31 8.06
CA CYS A 454 7.79 19.70 9.45
C CYS A 454 9.04 19.66 10.33
N ILE A 455 10.20 19.26 9.80
CA ILE A 455 11.46 19.36 10.52
C ILE A 455 12.25 20.51 9.90
N LYS A 456 12.18 21.68 10.49
CA LYS A 456 13.12 22.75 10.22
C LYS A 456 14.36 22.49 11.07
N TYR A 457 15.53 22.49 10.44
CA TYR A 457 16.77 22.65 11.16
C TYR A 457 16.92 24.15 11.45
N GLU A 458 16.52 24.55 12.65
CA GLU A 458 16.57 25.96 13.08
C GLU A 458 17.97 26.42 13.43
N TYR A 459 18.96 25.51 13.38
CA TYR A 459 20.34 25.78 13.78
C TYR A 459 21.17 26.25 12.59
N ALA A 460 21.83 27.39 12.76
CA ALA A 460 22.75 27.95 11.77
C ALA A 460 24.14 27.29 11.82
N SER A 461 24.52 26.70 12.95
CA SER A 461 25.83 26.09 13.16
C SER A 461 25.77 24.82 14.03
N LEU A 462 26.84 24.01 13.92
CA LEU A 462 26.98 22.83 14.77
C LEU A 462 27.12 23.22 16.25
N ASN A 463 27.80 24.33 16.56
CA ASN A 463 28.00 24.79 17.93
C ASN A 463 26.65 25.14 18.60
N GLU A 464 25.78 25.84 17.89
CA GLU A 464 24.43 26.17 18.36
C GLU A 464 23.62 24.89 18.59
N PHE A 465 23.65 23.98 17.62
CA PHE A 465 22.99 22.69 17.71
C PHE A 465 23.47 21.85 18.90
N VAL A 466 24.79 21.72 19.11
CA VAL A 466 25.39 20.95 20.21
C VAL A 466 25.08 21.60 21.56
N ASN A 467 25.14 22.94 21.64
CA ASN A 467 24.87 23.66 22.88
C ASN A 467 23.41 23.53 23.32
N ASP A 468 22.47 23.63 22.40
CA ASP A 468 21.05 23.40 22.70
C ASP A 468 20.74 21.92 22.95
N GLY A 469 21.33 21.05 22.14
CA GLY A 469 21.24 19.61 22.30
C GLY A 469 21.72 19.10 23.65
N LYS A 470 22.78 19.73 24.23
CA LYS A 470 23.27 19.44 25.58
C LYS A 470 22.16 19.58 26.62
N LYS A 471 21.37 20.66 26.56
CA LYS A 471 20.24 20.91 27.48
C LYS A 471 19.16 19.85 27.37
N GLN A 472 19.09 19.19 26.23
CA GLN A 472 18.13 18.14 25.93
C GLN A 472 18.71 16.72 26.08
N GLY A 473 19.97 16.57 26.54
CA GLY A 473 20.64 15.29 26.73
C GLY A 473 21.22 14.68 25.45
N LEU A 474 21.62 15.48 24.47
CA LEU A 474 22.31 15.01 23.27
C LEU A 474 23.65 14.38 23.65
N THR A 475 23.92 13.15 23.21
CA THR A 475 25.17 12.43 23.50
C THR A 475 25.93 12.05 22.24
N HIS A 476 25.21 11.79 21.15
CA HIS A 476 25.78 11.30 19.89
C HIS A 476 25.31 12.12 18.69
N ILE A 477 26.15 12.19 17.67
CA ILE A 477 25.81 12.72 16.35
C ILE A 477 26.02 11.62 15.32
N VAL A 478 24.99 11.35 14.52
CA VAL A 478 25.06 10.43 13.38
C VAL A 478 24.97 11.25 12.11
N VAL A 479 25.96 11.15 11.25
CA VAL A 479 26.03 11.87 9.97
C VAL A 479 26.25 10.91 8.82
N ASP A 480 25.74 11.27 7.66
CA ASP A 480 25.85 10.48 6.43
C ASP A 480 26.22 11.34 5.21
N LYS A 481 26.47 10.67 4.08
CA LYS A 481 26.90 11.32 2.83
C LYS A 481 25.74 11.98 2.04
N ASN A 482 24.52 12.03 2.59
CA ASN A 482 23.38 12.55 1.87
C ASN A 482 23.53 14.05 1.53
N PRO A 483 23.38 14.48 0.26
CA PRO A 483 23.56 15.88 -0.16
C PRO A 483 22.52 16.85 0.43
N ASN A 484 21.39 16.35 0.90
CA ASN A 484 20.31 17.18 1.45
C ASN A 484 20.48 17.51 2.95
N ARG A 485 21.62 17.14 3.55
CA ARG A 485 21.92 17.50 4.94
C ARG A 485 22.18 19.00 5.10
N PRO A 486 21.88 19.57 6.28
CA PRO A 486 22.38 20.90 6.64
C PRO A 486 23.90 20.98 6.47
N GLU A 487 24.41 22.13 6.05
CA GLU A 487 25.84 22.28 5.73
C GLU A 487 26.74 21.96 6.92
N PHE A 488 26.35 22.35 8.14
CA PHE A 488 27.12 22.03 9.34
C PHE A 488 27.25 20.51 9.62
N LEU A 489 26.28 19.67 9.22
CA LEU A 489 26.38 18.20 9.33
C LEU A 489 27.21 17.61 8.18
N LYS A 490 27.16 18.20 6.99
CA LYS A 490 28.05 17.83 5.88
C LYS A 490 29.50 18.11 6.21
N ASP A 491 29.76 19.23 6.89
CA ASP A 491 31.12 19.59 7.34
C ASP A 491 31.65 18.58 8.35
N VAL A 492 30.83 18.13 9.29
CA VAL A 492 31.22 17.04 10.21
C VAL A 492 31.55 15.76 9.46
N PHE A 493 30.79 15.44 8.41
CA PHE A 493 31.05 14.25 7.62
C PHE A 493 32.34 14.33 6.79
N ARG A 494 32.61 15.50 6.19
CA ARG A 494 33.75 15.74 5.27
C ARG A 494 35.07 16.00 6.00
N ASP A 495 35.03 16.87 7.02
CA ASP A 495 36.19 17.45 7.68
C ASP A 495 36.09 17.24 9.21
N GLU A 496 35.98 15.98 9.65
CA GLU A 496 35.82 15.63 11.06
C GLU A 496 36.91 16.23 11.98
N GLU A 497 38.11 16.45 11.45
CA GLU A 497 39.23 17.05 12.19
C GLU A 497 38.98 18.48 12.66
N LYS A 498 38.08 19.21 12.01
CA LYS A 498 37.65 20.56 12.43
C LYS A 498 36.89 20.59 13.74
N PHE A 499 36.37 19.42 14.16
CA PHE A 499 35.52 19.29 15.33
C PHE A 499 36.15 18.37 16.40
N PRO A 500 37.25 18.82 17.05
CA PRO A 500 38.04 17.97 17.93
C PRO A 500 37.29 17.51 19.20
N TYR A 501 36.10 18.03 19.47
CA TYR A 501 35.20 17.59 20.51
C TYR A 501 34.26 16.45 20.07
N LEU A 502 34.28 16.08 18.78
CA LEU A 502 33.58 14.94 18.23
C LEU A 502 34.53 13.75 18.15
N ILE A 503 34.25 12.72 18.94
CA ILE A 503 35.04 11.49 18.95
C ILE A 503 34.34 10.46 18.06
N LYS A 504 34.94 10.13 16.93
CA LYS A 504 34.41 9.10 16.01
C LYS A 504 34.46 7.72 16.67
N ILE A 505 33.31 7.07 16.77
CA ILE A 505 33.18 5.72 17.34
C ILE A 505 32.81 4.68 16.28
N TYR A 506 32.38 5.11 15.10
CA TYR A 506 32.02 4.22 14.02
C TYR A 506 32.09 4.92 12.66
N ASP A 507 32.53 4.16 11.65
CA ASP A 507 32.52 4.57 10.25
C ASP A 507 32.12 3.33 9.42
N SER A 508 30.98 3.40 8.72
CA SER A 508 30.45 2.26 7.95
C SER A 508 31.34 1.87 6.78
N SER A 509 32.12 2.81 6.23
CA SER A 509 33.05 2.55 5.14
C SER A 509 34.19 1.61 5.55
N GLU A 510 34.61 1.65 6.82
CA GLU A 510 35.64 0.75 7.38
C GLU A 510 35.12 -0.70 7.55
N HIS A 511 33.79 -0.90 7.43
CA HIS A 511 33.13 -2.21 7.60
C HIS A 511 32.55 -2.76 6.28
N GLY A 512 32.89 -2.14 5.14
CA GLY A 512 32.51 -2.63 3.82
C GLY A 512 31.08 -2.29 3.37
N TYR A 513 30.39 -1.38 4.05
CA TYR A 513 29.08 -0.90 3.64
C TYR A 513 29.18 0.11 2.48
N GLU A 514 28.26 0.05 1.55
CA GLU A 514 28.16 1.01 0.45
C GLU A 514 27.59 2.36 0.92
N TYR A 515 26.72 2.34 1.91
CA TYR A 515 26.16 3.55 2.50
C TYR A 515 27.08 4.09 3.59
N HIS A 516 27.60 5.29 3.34
CA HIS A 516 28.59 5.92 4.22
C HIS A 516 27.91 6.68 5.35
N LEU A 517 28.13 6.21 6.57
CA LEU A 517 27.61 6.77 7.82
C LEU A 517 28.72 6.79 8.87
N LYS A 518 28.80 7.90 9.63
CA LYS A 518 29.71 8.04 10.76
C LYS A 518 28.93 8.34 12.04
N ILE A 519 29.39 7.80 13.16
CA ILE A 519 28.83 8.04 14.49
C ILE A 519 29.91 8.66 15.37
N PHE A 520 29.56 9.76 16.02
CA PHE A 520 30.43 10.49 16.94
C PHE A 520 29.79 10.58 18.32
N THR A 521 30.57 10.43 19.38
CA THR A 521 30.22 10.88 20.72
C THR A 521 30.68 12.32 20.91
N ILE A 522 30.00 13.06 21.79
CA ILE A 522 30.31 14.46 22.07
C ILE A 522 31.09 14.54 23.38
N ASP A 523 32.32 15.06 23.33
CA ASP A 523 33.09 15.47 24.48
C ASP A 523 32.72 16.91 24.87
N TYR A 524 31.81 17.04 25.82
CA TYR A 524 31.27 18.32 26.26
C TYR A 524 32.31 19.18 27.02
N GLU A 525 33.27 18.58 27.72
CA GLU A 525 34.31 19.32 28.41
C GLU A 525 35.19 20.04 27.39
N LYS A 526 35.60 19.32 26.35
CA LYS A 526 36.37 19.87 25.24
C LYS A 526 35.58 20.88 24.41
N PHE A 527 34.29 20.61 24.18
CA PHE A 527 33.40 21.54 23.48
C PHE A 527 33.33 22.90 24.19
N GLU A 528 33.09 22.90 25.51
CA GLU A 528 33.00 24.13 26.31
C GLU A 528 34.35 24.90 26.35
N SER A 529 35.46 24.18 26.45
CA SER A 529 36.78 24.82 26.39
C SER A 529 37.01 25.57 25.08
N ILE A 530 36.57 25.02 23.95
CA ILE A 530 36.77 25.66 22.64
C ILE A 530 35.86 26.87 22.45
N ILE A 531 34.61 26.81 22.95
CA ILE A 531 33.68 27.95 22.82
C ILE A 531 34.06 29.12 23.71
N GLN A 532 34.63 28.86 24.87
CA GLN A 532 35.10 29.93 25.79
C GLN A 532 36.32 30.71 25.22
N PHE A 533 37.03 30.15 24.26
CA PHE A 533 38.20 30.78 23.64
C PHE A 533 37.91 31.44 22.29
N ASN A 534 36.72 31.27 21.72
CA ASN A 534 36.24 31.93 20.49
C ASN A 534 35.15 32.95 20.81
#